data_0c81c9ec5e2b9dd47547da7a0a055379
#
_entry.id   0c81c9ec5e2b9dd47547da7a0a055379
#
_cell.length_a   1.000
_cell.length_b   1.000
_cell.length_c   1.000
_cell.angle_alpha   90.00
_cell.angle_beta   90.00
_cell.angle_gamma   90.00
#
_symmetry.space_group_name_H-M   'P 1'
#
loop_
_entity.id
_entity.type
_entity.pdbx_description
1 polymer ?
#
loop_
_entity_poly.entity_id
_entity_poly.type
_entity_poly.pdbx_seq_one_letter_code
_entity_poly.pdbx_strand_id
1 'polypeptide(L)'
;LIFLRHADNRFKAYLPEIEADIPPQVPAAQREELIKLGFQGKAAIYLPDAARFERIAGLPQGANVGEVIDTAMDVIEAEYEVLKGALPRGYTAFETDLLAELVKIFDRPAIKKATGDVFGRIYEYFLNKFAMSGAQEGGEFFTPPSLVRMIVNVIEPDHGLVLDPACGSAG
;
A
#
# COMPACT_ATOMS: atom_id res chain seq x y z
N LEU A 1 0.67 -6.86 -3.38
CA LEU A 1 -0.27 -7.29 -2.33
C LEU A 1 -0.16 -6.46 -1.07
N ILE A 2 1.05 -6.19 -0.53
CA ILE A 2 1.26 -5.34 0.68
C ILE A 2 0.59 -3.98 0.49
N PHE A 3 0.86 -3.30 -0.62
CA PHE A 3 0.25 -2.02 -0.96
C PHE A 3 -1.29 -2.10 -0.95
N LEU A 4 -1.90 -3.07 -1.66
CA LEU A 4 -3.35 -3.23 -1.71
C LEU A 4 -3.95 -3.46 -0.31
N ARG A 5 -3.31 -4.30 0.51
CA ARG A 5 -3.79 -4.54 1.88
C ARG A 5 -3.70 -3.30 2.74
N HIS A 6 -2.58 -2.56 2.66
CA HIS A 6 -2.42 -1.31 3.40
C HIS A 6 -3.43 -0.25 2.96
N ALA A 7 -3.61 -0.06 1.65
CA ALA A 7 -4.58 0.87 1.10
C ALA A 7 -6.02 0.52 1.52
N ASP A 8 -6.40 -0.78 1.50
CA ASP A 8 -7.70 -1.25 1.95
C ASP A 8 -7.94 -1.03 3.46
N ASN A 9 -6.90 -1.24 4.29
CA ASN A 9 -7.00 -0.93 5.71
C ASN A 9 -7.25 0.56 5.96
N ARG A 10 -6.55 1.45 5.26
CA ARG A 10 -6.75 2.90 5.37
C ARG A 10 -8.10 3.32 4.82
N PHE A 11 -8.51 2.74 3.70
CA PHE A 11 -9.83 2.98 3.11
C PHE A 11 -10.94 2.68 4.13
N LYS A 12 -10.91 1.50 4.76
CA LYS A 12 -11.90 1.11 5.76
C LYS A 12 -11.87 1.95 7.03
N ALA A 13 -10.70 2.42 7.42
CA ALA A 13 -10.57 3.28 8.59
C ALA A 13 -11.18 4.67 8.38
N TYR A 14 -11.03 5.26 7.20
CA TYR A 14 -11.48 6.61 6.92
C TYR A 14 -12.89 6.71 6.33
N LEU A 15 -13.36 5.68 5.62
CA LEU A 15 -14.65 5.71 4.95
C LEU A 15 -15.82 6.08 5.88
N PRO A 16 -15.99 5.48 7.07
CA PRO A 16 -17.11 5.82 7.96
C PRO A 16 -17.09 7.28 8.43
N GLU A 17 -15.90 7.82 8.68
CA GLU A 17 -15.72 9.22 9.11
C GLU A 17 -16.07 10.16 7.96
N ILE A 18 -15.55 9.90 6.76
CA ILE A 18 -15.86 10.71 5.56
C ILE A 18 -17.35 10.67 5.23
N GLU A 19 -17.96 9.47 5.31
CA GLU A 19 -19.40 9.32 5.06
C GLU A 19 -20.28 10.04 6.07
N ALA A 20 -19.86 10.13 7.33
CA ALA A 20 -20.58 10.85 8.38
C ALA A 20 -20.61 12.35 8.15
N ASP A 21 -19.58 12.91 7.50
CA ASP A 21 -19.49 14.33 7.16
C ASP A 21 -20.35 14.73 5.95
N ILE A 22 -20.85 13.74 5.18
CA ILE A 22 -21.67 14.01 3.97
C ILE A 22 -23.15 14.03 4.34
N PRO A 23 -23.86 15.14 4.04
CA PRO A 23 -25.29 15.25 4.30
C PRO A 23 -26.10 14.13 3.62
N PRO A 24 -27.11 13.55 4.30
CA PRO A 24 -27.85 12.39 3.77
C PRO A 24 -28.68 12.70 2.51
N GLN A 25 -28.98 13.96 2.25
CA GLN A 25 -29.76 14.39 1.09
C GLN A 25 -28.94 14.52 -0.20
N VAL A 26 -27.62 14.32 -0.15
CA VAL A 26 -26.75 14.41 -1.34
C VAL A 26 -27.04 13.24 -2.29
N PRO A 27 -27.27 13.49 -3.61
CA PRO A 27 -27.46 12.44 -4.61
C PRO A 27 -26.29 11.48 -4.69
N ALA A 28 -26.56 10.20 -4.99
CA ALA A 28 -25.56 9.14 -4.99
C ALA A 28 -24.32 9.44 -5.87
N ALA A 29 -24.52 10.04 -7.05
CA ALA A 29 -23.42 10.41 -7.95
C ALA A 29 -22.49 11.47 -7.35
N GLN A 30 -23.06 12.49 -6.69
CA GLN A 30 -22.28 13.54 -6.02
C GLN A 30 -21.65 13.04 -4.72
N ARG A 31 -22.29 12.06 -4.07
CA ARG A 31 -21.77 11.43 -2.85
C ARG A 31 -20.43 10.73 -3.09
N GLU A 32 -20.29 10.02 -4.20
CA GLU A 32 -19.04 9.36 -4.55
C GLU A 32 -17.89 10.36 -4.75
N GLU A 33 -18.15 11.48 -5.44
CA GLU A 33 -17.15 12.54 -5.61
C GLU A 33 -16.73 13.17 -4.27
N LEU A 34 -17.68 13.42 -3.37
CA LEU A 34 -17.38 13.94 -2.03
C LEU A 34 -16.56 12.95 -1.21
N ILE A 35 -16.85 11.66 -1.32
CA ILE A 35 -16.04 10.62 -0.68
C ILE A 35 -14.59 10.66 -1.22
N LYS A 36 -14.40 10.73 -2.54
CA LYS A 36 -13.07 10.84 -3.16
C LYS A 36 -12.29 12.06 -2.66
N LEU A 37 -12.96 13.21 -2.60
CA LEU A 37 -12.36 14.45 -2.04
C LEU A 37 -12.00 14.29 -0.56
N GLY A 38 -12.85 13.64 0.23
CA GLY A 38 -12.57 13.31 1.63
C GLY A 38 -11.30 12.48 1.80
N PHE A 39 -11.10 11.48 0.94
CA PHE A 39 -9.87 10.68 0.93
C PHE A 39 -8.63 11.50 0.57
N GLN A 40 -8.73 12.41 -0.42
CA GLN A 40 -7.65 13.32 -0.77
C GLN A 40 -7.26 14.23 0.40
N GLY A 41 -8.26 14.78 1.12
CA GLY A 41 -8.03 15.61 2.31
C GLY A 41 -7.32 14.88 3.45
N LYS A 42 -7.43 13.55 3.52
CA LYS A 42 -6.74 12.69 4.51
C LYS A 42 -5.42 12.11 3.99
N ALA A 43 -4.94 12.55 2.84
CA ALA A 43 -3.77 11.95 2.15
C ALA A 43 -3.87 10.41 2.08
N ALA A 44 -5.07 9.91 1.76
CA ALA A 44 -5.36 8.50 1.64
C ALA A 44 -5.92 8.19 0.25
N ILE A 45 -5.75 6.94 -0.18
CA ILE A 45 -6.22 6.50 -1.49
C ILE A 45 -7.68 6.03 -1.38
N TYR A 46 -8.57 6.62 -2.18
CA TYR A 46 -9.87 6.03 -2.44
C TYR A 46 -9.69 4.75 -3.26
N LEU A 47 -10.31 3.67 -2.83
CA LEU A 47 -10.24 2.40 -3.55
C LEU A 47 -11.55 2.13 -4.27
N PRO A 48 -11.55 2.07 -5.62
CA PRO A 48 -12.65 1.52 -6.38
C PRO A 48 -12.99 0.10 -5.92
N ASP A 49 -14.23 -0.33 -6.09
CA ASP A 49 -14.70 -1.64 -5.61
C ASP A 49 -13.83 -2.81 -6.13
N ALA A 50 -13.40 -2.75 -7.40
CA ALA A 50 -12.53 -3.75 -8.00
C ALA A 50 -11.15 -3.86 -7.34
N ALA A 51 -10.68 -2.80 -6.65
CA ALA A 51 -9.38 -2.75 -5.99
C ALA A 51 -9.44 -3.08 -4.49
N ARG A 52 -10.62 -3.32 -3.93
CA ARG A 52 -10.76 -3.67 -2.50
C ARG A 52 -10.22 -5.06 -2.23
N PHE A 53 -9.42 -5.15 -1.18
CA PHE A 53 -8.75 -6.41 -0.83
C PHE A 53 -9.74 -7.54 -0.51
N GLU A 54 -10.89 -7.23 0.06
CA GLU A 54 -11.94 -8.24 0.36
C GLU A 54 -12.47 -8.91 -0.90
N ARG A 55 -12.56 -8.18 -2.01
CA ARG A 55 -12.98 -8.75 -3.30
C ARG A 55 -11.96 -9.77 -3.79
N ILE A 56 -10.67 -9.46 -3.65
CA ILE A 56 -9.58 -10.37 -4.01
C ILE A 56 -9.57 -11.59 -3.08
N ALA A 57 -9.74 -11.38 -1.79
CA ALA A 57 -9.75 -12.44 -0.78
C ALA A 57 -11.00 -13.35 -0.86
N GLY A 58 -12.10 -12.81 -1.38
CA GLY A 58 -13.37 -13.54 -1.56
C GLY A 58 -13.50 -14.29 -2.89
N LEU A 59 -12.46 -14.34 -3.71
CA LEU A 59 -12.50 -15.06 -4.97
C LEU A 59 -12.74 -16.55 -4.78
N PRO A 60 -13.54 -17.18 -5.65
CA PRO A 60 -13.75 -18.62 -5.61
C PRO A 60 -12.45 -19.37 -5.93
N GLN A 61 -12.36 -20.60 -5.45
CA GLN A 61 -11.23 -21.46 -5.76
C GLN A 61 -11.10 -21.68 -7.27
N GLY A 62 -9.89 -21.52 -7.80
CA GLY A 62 -9.61 -21.65 -9.24
C GLY A 62 -9.80 -20.36 -10.04
N ALA A 63 -10.21 -19.25 -9.41
CA ALA A 63 -10.24 -17.95 -10.07
C ALA A 63 -8.81 -17.47 -10.40
N ASN A 64 -8.69 -16.71 -11.50
CA ASN A 64 -7.41 -16.10 -11.88
C ASN A 64 -7.08 -14.91 -10.96
N VAL A 65 -6.45 -15.21 -9.82
CA VAL A 65 -6.08 -14.21 -8.80
C VAL A 65 -5.13 -13.15 -9.38
N GLY A 66 -4.21 -13.56 -10.27
CA GLY A 66 -3.26 -12.65 -10.91
C GLY A 66 -3.95 -11.57 -11.75
N GLU A 67 -4.92 -11.96 -12.57
CA GLU A 67 -5.70 -11.03 -13.41
C GLU A 67 -6.51 -10.05 -12.55
N VAL A 68 -7.10 -10.52 -11.46
CA VAL A 68 -7.85 -9.63 -10.55
C VAL A 68 -6.94 -8.63 -9.85
N ILE A 69 -5.72 -9.03 -9.47
CA ILE A 69 -4.73 -8.11 -8.89
C ILE A 69 -4.26 -7.09 -9.94
N ASP A 70 -3.95 -7.51 -11.17
CA ASP A 70 -3.55 -6.61 -12.26
C ASP A 70 -4.68 -5.61 -12.56
N THR A 71 -5.94 -6.05 -12.62
CA THR A 71 -7.12 -5.19 -12.77
C THR A 71 -7.24 -4.20 -11.61
N ALA A 72 -6.98 -4.63 -10.38
CA ALA A 72 -7.01 -3.75 -9.21
C ALA A 72 -5.96 -2.62 -9.34
N MET A 73 -4.76 -2.92 -9.83
CA MET A 73 -3.74 -1.91 -10.10
C MET A 73 -4.16 -0.94 -11.20
N ASP A 74 -4.78 -1.45 -12.28
CA ASP A 74 -5.25 -0.63 -13.40
C ASP A 74 -6.31 0.38 -12.95
N VAL A 75 -7.30 -0.03 -12.16
CA VAL A 75 -8.36 0.88 -11.72
C VAL A 75 -7.85 1.91 -10.69
N ILE A 76 -6.84 1.58 -9.90
CA ILE A 76 -6.20 2.56 -9.01
C ILE A 76 -5.43 3.60 -9.83
N GLU A 77 -4.66 3.18 -10.83
CA GLU A 77 -3.94 4.13 -11.69
C GLU A 77 -4.87 5.00 -12.54
N ALA A 78 -6.01 4.46 -12.97
CA ALA A 78 -7.02 5.23 -13.67
C ALA A 78 -7.64 6.34 -12.80
N GLU A 79 -7.75 6.10 -11.49
CA GLU A 79 -8.24 7.10 -10.51
C GLU A 79 -7.16 8.14 -10.14
N TYR A 80 -5.87 7.75 -10.17
CA TYR A 80 -4.75 8.57 -9.73
C TYR A 80 -3.66 8.70 -10.80
N GLU A 81 -3.69 9.78 -11.57
CA GLU A 81 -2.73 10.00 -12.66
C GLU A 81 -1.27 10.01 -12.17
N VAL A 82 -1.02 10.47 -10.94
CA VAL A 82 0.31 10.48 -10.33
C VAL A 82 0.89 9.08 -10.09
N LEU A 83 0.04 8.05 -10.07
CA LEU A 83 0.45 6.65 -9.90
C LEU A 83 0.61 5.93 -11.24
N LYS A 84 0.32 6.59 -12.36
CA LYS A 84 0.32 5.97 -13.68
C LYS A 84 1.68 5.38 -14.03
N GLY A 85 1.72 4.07 -14.27
CA GLY A 85 2.92 3.32 -14.56
C GLY A 85 3.81 3.00 -13.34
N ALA A 86 3.39 3.40 -12.13
CA ALA A 86 4.16 3.15 -10.90
C ALA A 86 3.78 1.83 -10.20
N LEU A 87 2.56 1.35 -10.40
CA LEU A 87 2.10 0.13 -9.75
C LEU A 87 2.56 -1.12 -10.52
N PRO A 88 3.11 -2.13 -9.85
CA PRO A 88 3.62 -3.33 -10.51
C PRO A 88 2.48 -4.16 -11.11
N ARG A 89 2.75 -4.71 -12.27
CA ARG A 89 1.88 -5.61 -13.04
C ARG A 89 2.56 -6.93 -13.32
N GLY A 90 1.84 -7.86 -13.95
CA GLY A 90 2.35 -9.16 -14.33
C GLY A 90 2.14 -10.22 -13.28
N TYR A 91 1.13 -10.03 -12.42
CA TYR A 91 0.77 -11.04 -11.43
C TYR A 91 0.25 -12.33 -12.07
N THR A 92 -0.19 -12.28 -13.32
CA THR A 92 -0.55 -13.47 -14.12
C THR A 92 0.63 -14.41 -14.42
N ALA A 93 1.87 -13.94 -14.26
CA ALA A 93 3.06 -14.79 -14.41
C ALA A 93 3.30 -15.73 -13.20
N PHE A 94 2.63 -15.49 -12.08
CA PHE A 94 2.74 -16.33 -10.89
C PHE A 94 1.68 -17.45 -10.90
N GLU A 95 2.00 -18.57 -10.29
CA GLU A 95 1.03 -19.64 -10.10
C GLU A 95 -0.15 -19.17 -9.25
N THR A 96 -1.36 -19.50 -9.71
CA THR A 96 -2.63 -19.05 -9.05
C THR A 96 -2.71 -19.50 -7.60
N ASP A 97 -2.26 -20.73 -7.29
CA ASP A 97 -2.31 -21.27 -5.93
C ASP A 97 -1.35 -20.52 -5.00
N LEU A 98 -0.16 -20.13 -5.48
CA LEU A 98 0.79 -19.31 -4.73
C LEU A 98 0.19 -17.94 -4.40
N LEU A 99 -0.43 -17.29 -5.38
CA LEU A 99 -1.09 -15.99 -5.15
C LEU A 99 -2.27 -16.11 -4.19
N ALA A 100 -3.08 -17.16 -4.33
CA ALA A 100 -4.20 -17.40 -3.43
C ALA A 100 -3.74 -17.63 -1.97
N GLU A 101 -2.63 -18.33 -1.78
CA GLU A 101 -2.05 -18.53 -0.45
C GLU A 101 -1.50 -17.22 0.13
N LEU A 102 -0.81 -16.40 -0.67
CA LEU A 102 -0.35 -15.08 -0.26
C LEU A 102 -1.52 -14.16 0.12
N VAL A 103 -2.62 -14.16 -0.64
CA VAL A 103 -3.83 -13.40 -0.32
C VAL A 103 -4.39 -13.84 1.04
N LYS A 104 -4.47 -15.15 1.31
CA LYS A 104 -4.91 -15.68 2.62
C LYS A 104 -4.02 -15.22 3.76
N ILE A 105 -2.70 -15.16 3.55
CA ILE A 105 -1.75 -14.67 4.56
C ILE A 105 -2.04 -13.19 4.86
N PHE A 106 -2.20 -12.36 3.84
CA PHE A 106 -2.51 -10.94 4.01
C PHE A 106 -3.93 -10.68 4.53
N ASP A 107 -4.84 -11.65 4.44
CA ASP A 107 -6.20 -11.56 4.98
C ASP A 107 -6.31 -11.94 6.47
N ARG A 108 -5.21 -12.35 7.11
CA ARG A 108 -5.21 -12.72 8.53
C ARG A 108 -5.58 -11.54 9.44
N PRO A 109 -6.28 -11.80 10.57
CA PRO A 109 -6.72 -10.74 11.48
C PRO A 109 -5.61 -9.81 11.98
N ALA A 110 -4.41 -10.35 12.20
CA ALA A 110 -3.25 -9.57 12.61
C ALA A 110 -2.86 -8.50 11.58
N ILE A 111 -2.94 -8.81 10.28
CA ILE A 111 -2.61 -7.87 9.21
C ILE A 111 -3.79 -6.94 8.92
N LYS A 112 -5.02 -7.41 9.03
CA LYS A 112 -6.23 -6.57 8.96
C LYS A 112 -6.21 -5.41 9.96
N LYS A 113 -5.67 -5.65 11.14
CA LYS A 113 -5.58 -4.66 12.23
C LYS A 113 -4.24 -3.92 12.24
N ALA A 114 -3.34 -4.22 11.32
CA ALA A 114 -2.03 -3.60 11.26
C ALA A 114 -2.12 -2.12 10.91
N THR A 115 -1.36 -1.31 11.63
CA THR A 115 -1.18 0.12 11.35
C THR A 115 -0.12 0.36 10.28
N GLY A 116 0.00 1.62 9.82
CA GLY A 116 1.03 2.00 8.84
C GLY A 116 2.45 1.63 9.25
N ASP A 117 2.78 1.73 10.54
CA ASP A 117 4.09 1.35 11.08
C ASP A 117 4.43 -0.15 10.87
N VAL A 118 3.44 -1.04 11.03
CA VAL A 118 3.63 -2.47 10.77
C VAL A 118 3.88 -2.74 9.29
N PHE A 119 3.14 -2.04 8.40
CA PHE A 119 3.36 -2.17 6.95
C PHE A 119 4.74 -1.64 6.54
N GLY A 120 5.21 -0.53 7.12
CA GLY A 120 6.56 -0.03 6.94
C GLY A 120 7.61 -1.08 7.31
N ARG A 121 7.48 -1.71 8.48
CA ARG A 121 8.40 -2.78 8.92
C ARG A 121 8.38 -4.01 8.02
N ILE A 122 7.22 -4.41 7.52
CA ILE A 122 7.09 -5.51 6.55
C ILE A 122 7.85 -5.15 5.26
N TYR A 123 7.65 -3.94 4.77
CA TYR A 123 8.31 -3.44 3.58
C TYR A 123 9.84 -3.40 3.75
N GLU A 124 10.32 -2.81 4.84
CA GLU A 124 11.75 -2.78 5.20
C GLU A 124 12.35 -4.19 5.31
N TYR A 125 11.62 -5.13 5.91
CA TYR A 125 12.07 -6.52 6.00
C TYR A 125 12.31 -7.13 4.62
N PHE A 126 11.38 -6.94 3.69
CA PHE A 126 11.54 -7.45 2.33
C PHE A 126 12.67 -6.73 1.57
N LEU A 127 12.77 -5.40 1.68
CA LEU A 127 13.87 -4.66 1.08
C LEU A 127 15.23 -5.16 1.57
N ASN A 128 15.38 -5.36 2.89
CA ASN A 128 16.59 -5.91 3.46
C ASN A 128 16.90 -7.34 2.94
N LYS A 129 15.88 -8.19 2.81
CA LYS A 129 16.04 -9.53 2.26
C LYS A 129 16.47 -9.52 0.80
N PHE A 130 15.86 -8.67 -0.02
CA PHE A 130 16.22 -8.51 -1.42
C PHE A 130 17.62 -7.90 -1.59
N ALA A 131 17.96 -6.87 -0.80
CA ALA A 131 19.30 -6.30 -0.81
C ALA A 131 20.38 -7.32 -0.45
N MET A 132 20.12 -8.20 0.53
CA MET A 132 21.05 -9.27 0.90
C MET A 132 21.18 -10.36 -0.18
N SER A 133 20.11 -10.63 -0.93
CA SER A 133 20.13 -11.63 -2.02
C SER A 133 20.70 -11.06 -3.33
N GLY A 134 20.52 -9.75 -3.59
CA GLY A 134 20.98 -9.05 -4.79
C GLY A 134 22.34 -8.35 -4.64
N ALA A 135 22.89 -8.27 -3.44
CA ALA A 135 24.16 -7.57 -3.15
C ALA A 135 25.39 -8.16 -3.85
N GLN A 136 25.25 -9.33 -4.50
CA GLN A 136 26.31 -9.92 -5.33
C GLN A 136 26.38 -9.32 -6.74
N GLU A 137 25.37 -8.64 -7.25
CA GLU A 137 25.34 -8.22 -8.66
C GLU A 137 25.34 -6.69 -8.90
N GLY A 138 25.07 -5.82 -7.91
CA GLY A 138 24.86 -4.40 -8.17
C GLY A 138 25.60 -3.40 -7.28
N GLY A 139 26.21 -3.80 -6.19
CA GLY A 139 26.96 -2.87 -5.30
C GLY A 139 26.07 -1.81 -4.61
N GLU A 140 24.76 -1.90 -4.71
CA GLU A 140 23.82 -1.02 -4.02
C GLU A 140 23.55 -1.58 -2.63
N PHE A 141 24.01 -0.85 -1.62
CA PHE A 141 23.81 -1.21 -0.23
C PHE A 141 22.67 -0.39 0.37
N PHE A 142 21.65 -1.09 0.87
CA PHE A 142 20.63 -0.48 1.69
C PHE A 142 21.22 -0.12 3.07
N THR A 143 21.04 1.12 3.52
CA THR A 143 21.58 1.56 4.82
C THR A 143 20.89 0.78 5.95
N PRO A 144 21.64 0.05 6.79
CA PRO A 144 21.05 -0.70 7.88
C PRO A 144 20.23 0.18 8.83
N PRO A 145 19.02 -0.25 9.28
CA PRO A 145 18.21 0.53 10.22
C PRO A 145 18.92 0.89 11.54
N SER A 146 19.88 0.07 11.96
CA SER A 146 20.71 0.37 13.13
C SER A 146 21.59 1.60 12.93
N LEU A 147 22.13 1.78 11.73
CA LEU A 147 22.93 2.96 11.37
C LEU A 147 22.05 4.21 11.26
N VAL A 148 20.88 4.09 10.62
CA VAL A 148 19.90 5.19 10.53
C VAL A 148 19.51 5.65 11.94
N ARG A 149 19.15 4.73 12.83
CA ARG A 149 18.82 5.06 14.23
C ARG A 149 19.97 5.73 14.98
N MET A 150 21.20 5.27 14.75
CA MET A 150 22.38 5.88 15.37
C MET A 150 22.52 7.34 14.91
N ILE A 151 22.41 7.60 13.62
CA ILE A 151 22.51 8.94 13.03
C ILE A 151 21.41 9.84 13.60
N VAL A 152 20.15 9.39 13.58
CA VAL A 152 19.00 10.15 14.09
C VAL A 152 19.18 10.47 15.59
N ASN A 153 19.64 9.50 16.38
CA ASN A 153 19.88 9.71 17.82
C ASN A 153 21.06 10.67 18.10
N VAL A 154 22.00 10.81 17.18
CA VAL A 154 23.11 11.76 17.31
C VAL A 154 22.69 13.18 16.93
N ILE A 155 21.88 13.29 15.86
CA ILE A 155 21.42 14.58 15.33
C ILE A 155 20.24 15.13 16.16
N GLU A 156 19.40 14.25 16.72
CA GLU A 156 18.19 14.59 17.49
C GLU A 156 17.31 15.65 16.78
N PRO A 157 16.87 15.41 15.53
CA PRO A 157 16.06 16.38 14.81
C PRO A 157 14.66 16.43 15.44
N ASP A 158 14.30 17.56 16.06
CA ASP A 158 13.00 17.75 16.73
C ASP A 158 12.06 18.68 15.96
N HIS A 159 12.61 19.62 15.15
CA HIS A 159 11.81 20.55 14.34
C HIS A 159 12.65 21.16 13.21
N GLY A 160 11.97 21.79 12.24
CA GLY A 160 12.59 22.51 11.12
C GLY A 160 12.60 21.73 9.81
N LEU A 161 13.33 22.24 8.83
CA LEU A 161 13.50 21.62 7.52
C LEU A 161 14.71 20.69 7.54
N VAL A 162 14.48 19.43 7.19
CA VAL A 162 15.55 18.43 7.08
C VAL A 162 15.86 18.18 5.61
N LEU A 163 17.13 18.24 5.23
CA LEU A 163 17.65 17.88 3.92
C LEU A 163 18.66 16.75 4.06
N ASP A 164 18.37 15.63 3.41
CA ASP A 164 19.34 14.56 3.21
C ASP A 164 19.74 14.51 1.73
N PRO A 165 20.96 14.96 1.38
CA PRO A 165 21.41 14.99 -0.01
C PRO A 165 21.77 13.61 -0.57
N ALA A 166 21.77 12.58 0.26
CA ALA A 166 22.11 11.19 -0.08
C ALA A 166 21.06 10.19 0.43
N CYS A 167 19.79 10.62 0.46
CA CYS A 167 18.70 9.89 1.12
C CYS A 167 18.47 8.47 0.58
N GLY A 168 18.99 8.11 -0.58
CA GLY A 168 18.74 6.79 -1.19
C GLY A 168 17.25 6.49 -1.28
N SER A 169 16.81 5.42 -0.60
CA SER A 169 15.39 5.03 -0.48
C SER A 169 14.62 5.74 0.64
N ALA A 170 15.21 6.77 1.25
CA ALA A 170 14.66 7.52 2.39
C ALA A 170 14.39 6.64 3.62
N GLY A 171 15.39 5.89 4.06
CA GLY A 171 15.37 5.05 5.25
C GLY A 171 15.35 5.81 6.57
#